data_084e55bcdc38dfd1de6a64e7ed48b1b1
#
_entry.id   084e55bcdc38dfd1de6a64e7ed48b1b1
#
_cell.length_a   1.000
_cell.length_b   1.000
_cell.length_c   1.000
_cell.angle_alpha   90.00
_cell.angle_beta   90.00
_cell.angle_gamma   90.00
#
_symmetry.space_group_name_H-M   'P 1'
#
loop_
_entity.id
_entity.type
_entity.pdbx_description
1 polymer ?
#
loop_
_entity_poly.entity_id
_entity_poly.type
_entity_poly.pdbx_seq_one_letter_code
_entity_poly.pdbx_strand_id
1 'polypeptide(L)'
;MLQIIWGEDWQANRAALLAALCQPGDGQRIWIVPEQASFAAEQQLCRKGGSGICRHAQVLSFTRLANRVFAASGGVARQTLDQGGRVLAMAQALEQVRSRLKR
;
A
#
# COMPACT_ATOMS: atom_id res chain seq x y z
N MET A 1 -14.17 16.11 -7.69
CA MET A 1 -15.32 16.00 -6.75
C MET A 1 -15.04 14.89 -5.75
N LEU A 2 -15.19 15.15 -4.47
CA LEU A 2 -15.09 14.14 -3.42
C LEU A 2 -16.45 13.42 -3.26
N GLN A 3 -16.43 12.10 -3.28
CA GLN A 3 -17.59 11.26 -3.02
C GLN A 3 -17.33 10.43 -1.78
N ILE A 4 -18.20 10.51 -0.78
CA ILE A 4 -18.12 9.74 0.45
C ILE A 4 -19.21 8.68 0.43
N ILE A 5 -18.83 7.42 0.54
CA ILE A 5 -19.73 6.27 0.64
C ILE A 5 -19.64 5.77 2.08
N TRP A 6 -20.76 5.76 2.79
CA TRP A 6 -20.84 5.29 4.16
C TRP A 6 -22.08 4.42 4.38
N GLY A 7 -22.04 3.52 5.33
CA GLY A 7 -23.13 2.62 5.64
C GLY A 7 -22.64 1.43 6.44
N GLU A 8 -23.55 0.71 7.07
CA GLU A 8 -23.24 -0.49 7.86
C GLU A 8 -22.94 -1.70 6.97
N ASP A 9 -23.44 -1.72 5.73
CA ASP A 9 -23.17 -2.79 4.78
C ASP A 9 -21.82 -2.54 4.07
N TRP A 10 -20.74 -3.03 4.69
CA TRP A 10 -19.41 -2.94 4.12
C TRP A 10 -19.26 -3.71 2.79
N GLN A 11 -20.06 -4.75 2.55
CA GLN A 11 -20.02 -5.53 1.29
C GLN A 11 -20.59 -4.71 0.15
N ALA A 12 -21.73 -4.03 0.36
CA ALA A 12 -22.31 -3.13 -0.62
C ALA A 12 -21.37 -1.96 -0.93
N ASN A 13 -20.78 -1.34 0.08
CA ASN A 13 -19.81 -0.26 -0.09
C ASN A 13 -18.59 -0.72 -0.89
N ARG A 14 -18.07 -1.90 -0.61
CA ARG A 14 -16.94 -2.50 -1.34
C ARG A 14 -17.32 -2.84 -2.79
N ALA A 15 -18.51 -3.36 -3.02
CA ALA A 15 -19.01 -3.64 -4.39
C ALA A 15 -19.14 -2.38 -5.21
N ALA A 16 -19.60 -1.27 -4.63
CA ALA A 16 -19.69 0.03 -5.28
C ALA A 16 -18.30 0.56 -5.68
N LEU A 17 -17.31 0.46 -4.78
CA LEU A 17 -15.91 0.83 -5.06
C LEU A 17 -15.31 0.00 -6.20
N LEU A 18 -15.49 -1.31 -6.17
CA LEU A 18 -15.03 -2.19 -7.24
C LEU A 18 -15.70 -1.89 -8.58
N ALA A 19 -17.00 -1.58 -8.58
CA ALA A 19 -17.70 -1.19 -9.79
C ALA A 19 -17.13 0.11 -10.36
N ALA A 20 -16.84 1.10 -9.52
CA ALA A 20 -16.22 2.36 -9.94
C ALA A 20 -14.80 2.15 -10.50
N LEU A 21 -14.01 1.24 -9.92
CA LEU A 21 -12.67 0.91 -10.41
C LEU A 21 -12.69 0.22 -11.78
N CYS A 22 -13.71 -0.58 -12.06
CA CYS A 22 -13.86 -1.33 -13.30
C CYS A 22 -14.53 -0.54 -14.41
N GLN A 23 -15.02 0.68 -14.16
CA GLN A 23 -15.63 1.50 -15.21
C GLN A 23 -14.61 1.85 -16.30
N PRO A 24 -15.01 1.85 -17.59
CA PRO A 24 -14.15 2.35 -18.64
C PRO A 24 -13.89 3.85 -18.47
N GLY A 25 -12.72 4.30 -18.86
CA GLY A 25 -12.35 5.72 -18.80
C GLY A 25 -10.85 5.91 -18.89
N ASP A 26 -10.46 7.12 -19.28
CA ASP A 26 -9.06 7.52 -19.35
C ASP A 26 -8.53 7.82 -17.96
N GLY A 27 -7.35 7.29 -17.64
CA GLY A 27 -6.67 7.55 -16.38
C GLY A 27 -6.51 6.31 -15.51
N GLN A 28 -5.52 6.40 -14.65
CA GLN A 28 -5.18 5.35 -13.72
C GLN A 28 -5.94 5.53 -12.41
N ARG A 29 -6.63 4.50 -11.97
CA ARG A 29 -7.35 4.46 -10.70
C ARG A 29 -6.54 3.73 -9.66
N ILE A 30 -6.52 4.24 -8.46
CA ILE A 30 -5.78 3.65 -7.35
C ILE A 30 -6.77 3.32 -6.23
N TRP A 31 -6.80 2.06 -5.85
CA TRP A 31 -7.52 1.60 -4.68
C TRP A 31 -6.56 1.48 -3.50
N ILE A 32 -6.75 2.33 -2.50
CA ILE A 32 -5.91 2.31 -1.29
C ILE A 32 -6.55 1.41 -0.25
N VAL A 33 -5.78 0.44 0.23
CA VAL A 33 -6.20 -0.54 1.23
C VAL A 33 -5.10 -0.70 2.30
N PRO A 34 -5.44 -1.22 3.49
CA PRO A 34 -4.43 -1.64 4.46
C PRO A 34 -3.51 -2.71 3.86
N GLU A 35 -2.23 -2.74 4.29
CA GLU A 35 -1.23 -3.66 3.75
C GLU A 35 -1.70 -5.12 3.78
N GLN A 36 -2.30 -5.55 4.89
CA GLN A 36 -2.78 -6.92 5.06
C GLN A 36 -3.92 -7.30 4.09
N ALA A 37 -4.66 -6.31 3.58
CA ALA A 37 -5.77 -6.53 2.67
C ALA A 37 -5.37 -6.45 1.19
N SER A 38 -4.12 -6.07 0.87
CA SER A 38 -3.66 -5.80 -0.50
C SER A 38 -3.87 -6.99 -1.43
N PHE A 39 -3.44 -8.17 -1.02
CA PHE A 39 -3.56 -9.38 -1.85
C PHE A 39 -5.01 -9.76 -2.15
N ALA A 40 -5.87 -9.74 -1.14
CA ALA A 40 -7.29 -10.04 -1.31
C ALA A 40 -8.00 -9.00 -2.20
N ALA A 41 -7.62 -7.73 -2.09
CA ALA A 41 -8.14 -6.66 -2.92
C ALA A 41 -7.68 -6.81 -4.38
N GLU A 42 -6.41 -7.13 -4.63
CA GLU A 42 -5.89 -7.41 -5.97
C GLU A 42 -6.62 -8.59 -6.62
N GLN A 43 -6.80 -9.70 -5.89
CA GLN A 43 -7.57 -10.83 -6.41
C GLN A 43 -9.01 -10.45 -6.80
N GLN A 44 -9.68 -9.66 -5.97
CA GLN A 44 -11.05 -9.23 -6.24
C GLN A 44 -11.12 -8.30 -7.47
N LEU A 45 -10.16 -7.38 -7.58
CA LEU A 45 -10.06 -6.49 -8.73
C LEU A 45 -9.87 -7.28 -10.02
N CYS A 46 -8.96 -8.26 -10.04
CA CYS A 46 -8.70 -9.12 -11.20
C CYS A 46 -9.90 -10.00 -11.56
N ARG A 47 -10.58 -10.57 -10.56
CA ARG A 47 -11.79 -11.39 -10.79
C ARG A 47 -12.92 -10.59 -11.41
N LYS A 48 -13.11 -9.35 -11.00
CA LYS A 48 -14.20 -8.49 -11.49
C LYS A 48 -13.86 -7.79 -12.79
N GLY A 49 -12.65 -7.32 -12.95
CA GLY A 49 -12.22 -6.51 -14.09
C GLY A 49 -11.51 -7.28 -15.21
N GLY A 50 -11.21 -8.56 -14.98
CA GLY A 50 -10.47 -9.40 -15.93
C GLY A 50 -8.97 -9.06 -16.02
N SER A 51 -8.25 -9.76 -16.90
CA SER A 51 -6.80 -9.67 -17.05
C SER A 51 -6.27 -8.29 -17.50
N GLY A 52 -7.10 -7.49 -18.11
CA GLY A 52 -6.73 -6.14 -18.59
C GLY A 52 -6.87 -5.03 -17.56
N ILE A 53 -7.49 -5.31 -16.41
CA ILE A 53 -7.82 -4.26 -15.42
C ILE A 53 -6.58 -3.59 -14.84
N CYS A 54 -5.47 -4.31 -14.72
CA CYS A 54 -4.22 -3.80 -14.16
C CYS A 54 -3.60 -2.63 -14.94
N ARG A 55 -4.06 -2.41 -16.19
CA ARG A 55 -3.65 -1.25 -17.00
C ARG A 55 -4.32 0.05 -16.52
N HIS A 56 -5.50 -0.05 -15.92
CA HIS A 56 -6.35 1.08 -15.57
C HIS A 56 -6.56 1.23 -14.06
N ALA A 57 -6.44 0.15 -13.30
CA ALA A 57 -6.66 0.15 -11.87
C ALA A 57 -5.56 -0.61 -11.15
N GLN A 58 -5.14 -0.10 -10.00
CA GLN A 58 -4.12 -0.70 -9.13
C GLN A 58 -4.56 -0.66 -7.68
N VAL A 59 -4.14 -1.66 -6.93
CA VAL A 59 -4.29 -1.70 -5.48
C VAL A 59 -2.97 -1.31 -4.84
N LEU A 60 -2.99 -0.33 -3.96
CA LEU A 60 -1.80 0.11 -3.23
C LEU A 60 -2.13 0.23 -1.74
N SER A 61 -1.15 -0.06 -0.90
CA SER A 61 -1.17 0.40 0.48
C SER A 61 -0.63 1.83 0.58
N PHE A 62 -0.82 2.49 1.71
CA PHE A 62 -0.25 3.82 1.93
C PHE A 62 1.28 3.84 1.78
N THR A 63 1.97 2.81 2.27
CA THR A 63 3.43 2.67 2.12
C THR A 63 3.84 2.57 0.66
N ARG A 64 3.14 1.72 -0.12
CA ARG A 64 3.42 1.56 -1.56
C ARG A 64 3.09 2.83 -2.33
N LEU A 65 2.01 3.53 -1.98
CA LEU A 65 1.67 4.81 -2.58
C LEU A 65 2.76 5.87 -2.30
N ALA A 66 3.19 5.99 -1.04
CA ALA A 66 4.26 6.91 -0.66
C ALA A 66 5.56 6.62 -1.44
N ASN A 67 5.98 5.35 -1.52
CA ASN A 67 7.16 4.97 -2.30
C ASN A 67 7.03 5.34 -3.77
N ARG A 68 5.84 5.17 -4.36
CA ARG A 68 5.58 5.55 -5.74
C ARG A 68 5.65 7.05 -5.96
N VAL A 69 5.07 7.84 -5.06
CA VAL A 69 5.16 9.31 -5.11
C VAL A 69 6.61 9.76 -5.01
N PHE A 70 7.37 9.21 -4.07
CA PHE A 70 8.78 9.55 -3.92
C PHE A 70 9.62 9.13 -5.12
N ALA A 71 9.34 7.99 -5.73
CA ALA A 71 10.03 7.57 -6.95
C ALA A 71 9.76 8.51 -8.14
N ALA A 72 8.54 9.06 -8.22
CA ALA A 72 8.14 9.96 -9.30
C ALA A 72 8.62 11.39 -9.08
N SER A 73 8.62 11.89 -7.84
CA SER A 73 8.94 13.29 -7.52
C SER A 73 10.35 13.49 -6.96
N GLY A 74 11.09 12.41 -6.68
CA GLY A 74 12.44 12.49 -6.11
C GLY A 74 12.39 13.11 -4.72
N GLY A 75 12.21 12.37 -3.68
CA GLY A 75 12.11 12.93 -2.33
C GLY A 75 12.84 12.15 -1.26
N VAL A 76 13.34 10.96 -1.60
CA VAL A 76 14.08 10.13 -0.66
C VAL A 76 15.57 10.32 -0.89
N ALA A 77 16.14 11.32 -0.24
CA ALA A 77 17.59 11.56 -0.24
C ALA A 77 18.35 10.62 0.72
N ARG A 78 17.66 9.89 1.60
CA ARG A 78 18.28 9.00 2.59
C ARG A 78 17.94 7.56 2.30
N GLN A 79 18.94 6.68 2.40
CA GLN A 79 18.70 5.24 2.39
C GLN A 79 17.85 4.86 3.59
N THR A 80 16.76 4.16 3.34
CA THR A 80 15.89 3.62 4.38
C THR A 80 16.27 2.17 4.65
N LEU A 81 16.38 1.80 5.91
CA LEU A 81 16.58 0.42 6.31
C LEU A 81 15.23 -0.32 6.24
N ASP A 82 15.25 -1.49 5.65
CA ASP A 82 14.16 -2.44 5.75
C ASP A 82 14.08 -3.03 7.18
N GLN A 83 13.13 -3.92 7.42
CA GLN A 83 12.97 -4.53 8.73
C GLN A 83 14.20 -5.33 9.16
N GLY A 84 14.83 -6.08 8.23
CA GLY A 84 16.05 -6.82 8.50
C GLY A 84 17.22 -5.92 8.83
N GLY A 85 17.40 -4.85 8.05
CA GLY A 85 18.43 -3.85 8.29
C GLY A 85 18.30 -3.15 9.65
N ARG A 86 17.06 -2.88 10.09
CA ARG A 86 16.81 -2.32 11.44
C ARG A 86 17.19 -3.28 12.56
N VAL A 87 16.88 -4.57 12.42
CA VAL A 87 17.27 -5.59 13.38
C VAL A 87 18.79 -5.71 13.48
N LEU A 88 19.48 -5.75 12.36
CA LEU A 88 20.96 -5.80 12.31
C LEU A 88 21.59 -4.55 12.93
N ALA A 89 21.12 -3.37 12.59
CA ALA A 89 21.61 -2.12 13.15
C ALA A 89 21.40 -2.05 14.67
N MET A 90 20.25 -2.51 15.17
CA MET A 90 19.98 -2.59 16.60
C MET A 90 20.89 -3.60 17.29
N ALA A 91 21.08 -4.78 16.71
CA ALA A 91 22.00 -5.79 17.27
C ALA A 91 23.43 -5.26 17.36
N GLN A 92 23.92 -4.56 16.34
CA GLN A 92 25.24 -3.95 16.33
C GLN A 92 25.36 -2.83 17.38
N ALA A 93 24.34 -1.99 17.51
CA ALA A 93 24.32 -0.94 18.52
C ALA A 93 24.34 -1.52 19.96
N LEU A 94 23.56 -2.57 20.21
CA LEU A 94 23.54 -3.27 21.49
C LEU A 94 24.90 -3.89 21.82
N GLU A 95 25.58 -4.50 20.86
CA GLU A 95 26.91 -5.06 21.08
C GLU A 95 27.94 -3.98 21.43
N GLN A 96 27.89 -2.82 20.76
CA GLN A 96 28.79 -1.69 21.07
C GLN A 96 28.61 -1.13 22.48
N VAL A 97 27.38 -1.16 23.01
CA VAL A 97 27.10 -0.62 24.36
C VAL A 97 26.99 -1.70 25.44
N ARG A 98 27.19 -2.97 25.09
CA ARG A 98 27.00 -4.12 25.98
C ARG A 98 27.73 -3.99 27.30
N SER A 99 28.99 -3.52 27.28
CA SER A 99 29.80 -3.31 28.49
C SER A 99 29.29 -2.18 29.41
N ARG A 100 28.47 -1.29 28.85
CA ARG A 100 27.88 -0.13 29.54
C ARG A 100 26.47 -0.39 30.06
N LEU A 101 25.82 -1.45 29.57
CA LEU A 101 24.48 -1.85 30.01
C LEU A 101 24.63 -2.54 31.38
N LYS A 102 24.09 -1.91 32.41
CA LYS A 102 23.92 -2.55 33.73
C LYS A 102 22.72 -3.52 33.62
N ARG A 103 22.92 -4.71 34.19
CA ARG A 103 21.83 -5.68 34.37
C ARG A 103 20.86 -5.22 35.45
#